data_af2a8d002aebba1e89b0bc28d3b55495
#
_entry.id   af2a8d002aebba1e89b0bc28d3b55495
#
_cell.length_a   1.000
_cell.length_b   1.000
_cell.length_c   1.000
_cell.angle_alpha   90.00
_cell.angle_beta   90.00
_cell.angle_gamma   90.00
#
_symmetry.space_group_name_H-M   'P 1'
#
loop_
_entity.id
_entity.type
_entity.pdbx_description
1 polymer ?
#
loop_
_entity_poly.entity_id
_entity_poly.type
_entity_poly.pdbx_seq_one_letter_code
_entity_poly.pdbx_strand_id
1 'polypeptide(L)'
;IFMLISVLLGIVFCHPNGVFFWAILVFPYVLVSFIPRMVTNKYTGKKNKVAILVAVEVLCIVLCIGIWTFILNSSLMKSVVNVIWGKDINPLDSIVHIANQSFIMNVPEAVCTVLFWIGFVHALLVKKSRWYACSLLFVSIFFVVGLMGNVDVKRFLIGFWYTDPERIAAIMCITSTPLVLQGGCDVVSAVLVVFQKIKQAIRATQPIKSDDSHTVCRKNYLLKSAFAVLLSIPVVYALWTPVDPLQLQTHEPSRFQIGLYWMSESYIPQDQKTYSASEQAFVKRVKEIVGDSVVLNNPFDGSSLAYAIDGLNVYYKFKYNENESPESRLIREKLNRVFYEKSVQDAVRSVGAQYFIRLNMYPDDQYPTMPKVEGMWSGLNIGTDAPGFELVLEEGPYKLYRI
;
A
#
# COMPACT_ATOMS: atom_id res chain seq x y z
N ILE A 1 -23.92 5.55 14.76
CA ILE A 1 -22.76 5.92 15.59
C ILE A 1 -22.02 4.66 16.02
N PHE A 2 -22.68 3.69 16.68
CA PHE A 2 -22.03 2.44 17.15
C PHE A 2 -21.28 1.69 16.04
N MET A 3 -21.92 1.46 14.89
CA MET A 3 -21.32 0.82 13.73
C MET A 3 -20.08 1.56 13.21
N LEU A 4 -20.11 2.90 13.18
CA LEU A 4 -18.97 3.72 12.79
C LEU A 4 -17.80 3.56 13.76
N ILE A 5 -18.06 3.58 15.07
CA ILE A 5 -17.05 3.36 16.10
C ILE A 5 -16.44 1.97 15.97
N SER A 6 -17.27 0.93 15.77
CA SER A 6 -16.78 -0.45 15.59
C SER A 6 -15.91 -0.60 14.35
N VAL A 7 -16.27 0.04 13.22
CA VAL A 7 -15.45 0.06 12.00
C VAL A 7 -14.13 0.77 12.23
N LEU A 8 -14.14 1.93 12.89
CA LEU A 8 -12.92 2.67 13.19
C LEU A 8 -12.00 1.88 14.14
N LEU A 9 -12.55 1.25 15.17
CA LEU A 9 -11.78 0.36 16.04
C LEU A 9 -11.21 -0.83 15.27
N GLY A 10 -12.02 -1.46 14.40
CA GLY A 10 -11.56 -2.53 13.53
C GLY A 10 -10.37 -2.12 12.66
N ILE A 11 -10.42 -0.93 12.04
CA ILE A 11 -9.31 -0.39 11.25
C ILE A 11 -8.07 -0.19 12.12
N VAL A 12 -8.21 0.36 13.33
CA VAL A 12 -7.09 0.59 14.26
C VAL A 12 -6.39 -0.72 14.62
N PHE A 13 -7.17 -1.78 14.91
CA PHE A 13 -6.61 -3.07 15.32
C PHE A 13 -6.06 -3.88 14.15
N CYS A 14 -6.74 -3.87 13.01
CA CYS A 14 -6.29 -4.64 11.84
C CYS A 14 -5.16 -3.95 11.06
N HIS A 15 -5.16 -2.61 11.05
CA HIS A 15 -4.17 -1.83 10.28
C HIS A 15 -3.85 -0.51 10.98
N PRO A 16 -2.98 -0.51 12.00
CA PRO A 16 -2.67 0.67 12.82
C PRO A 16 -2.30 1.91 12.00
N ASN A 17 -1.62 1.72 10.87
CA ASN A 17 -1.24 2.79 9.95
C ASN A 17 -2.45 3.50 9.31
N GLY A 18 -3.61 2.86 9.28
CA GLY A 18 -4.86 3.44 8.78
C GLY A 18 -5.28 4.70 9.54
N VAL A 19 -4.96 4.80 10.83
CA VAL A 19 -5.24 6.00 11.63
C VAL A 19 -4.50 7.22 11.10
N PHE A 20 -3.24 7.05 10.75
CA PHE A 20 -2.41 8.13 10.20
C PHE A 20 -2.87 8.51 8.78
N PHE A 21 -3.37 7.56 7.98
CA PHE A 21 -4.04 7.86 6.70
C PHE A 21 -5.21 8.80 6.91
N TRP A 22 -6.11 8.46 7.80
CA TRP A 22 -7.27 9.31 8.11
C TRP A 22 -6.84 10.67 8.64
N ALA A 23 -5.82 10.73 9.49
CA ALA A 23 -5.32 11.98 10.03
C ALA A 23 -4.89 12.95 8.92
N ILE A 24 -4.06 12.50 7.96
CA ILE A 24 -3.59 13.37 6.87
C ILE A 24 -4.68 13.72 5.85
N LEU A 25 -5.68 12.84 5.63
CA LEU A 25 -6.80 13.13 4.74
C LEU A 25 -7.79 14.12 5.36
N VAL A 26 -8.09 13.98 6.65
CA VAL A 26 -9.08 14.80 7.36
C VAL A 26 -8.52 16.14 7.81
N PHE A 27 -7.21 16.23 8.05
CA PHE A 27 -6.57 17.46 8.56
C PHE A 27 -6.88 18.71 7.69
N PRO A 28 -6.76 18.68 6.35
CA PRO A 28 -7.14 19.84 5.52
C PRO A 28 -8.64 20.17 5.57
N TYR A 29 -9.51 19.17 5.72
CA TYR A 29 -10.94 19.42 5.93
C TYR A 29 -11.19 20.17 7.23
N VAL A 30 -10.50 19.78 8.30
CA VAL A 30 -10.61 20.46 9.62
C VAL A 30 -10.21 21.93 9.49
N LEU A 31 -9.08 22.23 8.85
CA LEU A 31 -8.59 23.58 8.67
C LEU A 31 -9.46 24.43 7.72
N VAL A 32 -9.78 23.89 6.54
CA VAL A 32 -10.42 24.69 5.46
C VAL A 32 -11.94 24.75 5.59
N SER A 33 -12.56 23.81 6.26
CA SER A 33 -14.03 23.70 6.30
C SER A 33 -14.61 23.68 7.70
N PHE A 34 -14.11 22.84 8.59
CA PHE A 34 -14.70 22.62 9.91
C PHE A 34 -14.45 23.82 10.85
N ILE A 35 -13.20 24.20 11.08
CA ILE A 35 -12.84 25.35 11.95
C ILE A 35 -13.47 26.66 11.45
N PRO A 36 -13.38 27.03 10.14
CA PRO A 36 -14.02 28.24 9.64
C PRO A 36 -15.53 28.27 9.87
N ARG A 37 -16.22 27.14 9.69
CA ARG A 37 -17.68 27.04 9.94
C ARG A 37 -17.99 27.21 11.43
N MET A 38 -17.22 26.54 12.30
CA MET A 38 -17.41 26.62 13.76
C MET A 38 -17.21 28.04 14.26
N VAL A 39 -16.12 28.70 13.85
CA VAL A 39 -15.80 30.07 14.25
C VAL A 39 -16.83 31.05 13.69
N THR A 40 -17.25 30.85 12.41
CA THR A 40 -18.25 31.71 11.76
C THR A 40 -19.60 31.65 12.47
N ASN A 41 -20.05 30.48 12.84
CA ASN A 41 -21.34 30.29 13.51
C ASN A 41 -21.31 30.82 14.94
N LYS A 42 -20.22 30.64 15.68
CA LYS A 42 -20.11 31.04 17.09
C LYS A 42 -19.84 32.54 17.30
N TYR A 43 -19.12 33.17 16.38
CA TYR A 43 -18.66 34.57 16.54
C TYR A 43 -19.22 35.49 15.46
N THR A 44 -20.50 35.31 15.09
CA THR A 44 -21.20 36.17 14.12
C THR A 44 -21.21 37.63 14.61
N GLY A 45 -20.75 38.58 13.78
CA GLY A 45 -20.74 40.01 14.08
C GLY A 45 -19.57 40.54 14.92
N LYS A 46 -18.63 39.73 15.37
CA LYS A 46 -17.46 40.18 16.14
C LYS A 46 -16.33 40.71 15.24
N LYS A 47 -15.78 41.89 15.58
CA LYS A 47 -14.66 42.55 14.86
C LYS A 47 -13.41 41.66 14.76
N ASN A 48 -13.15 40.81 15.77
CA ASN A 48 -11.93 39.98 15.86
C ASN A 48 -12.11 38.56 15.31
N LYS A 49 -13.12 38.29 14.50
CA LYS A 49 -13.42 36.96 13.96
C LYS A 49 -12.24 36.33 13.18
N VAL A 50 -11.56 37.13 12.37
CA VAL A 50 -10.41 36.66 11.58
C VAL A 50 -9.25 36.30 12.51
N ALA A 51 -8.96 37.12 13.50
CA ALA A 51 -7.90 36.81 14.47
C ALA A 51 -8.18 35.53 15.28
N ILE A 52 -9.44 35.34 15.69
CA ILE A 52 -9.86 34.11 16.38
C ILE A 52 -9.71 32.89 15.47
N LEU A 53 -10.11 33.03 14.20
CA LEU A 53 -9.97 31.94 13.23
C LEU A 53 -8.50 31.54 13.06
N VAL A 54 -7.62 32.50 12.80
CA VAL A 54 -6.18 32.27 12.65
C VAL A 54 -5.58 31.66 13.92
N ALA A 55 -5.94 32.17 15.09
CA ALA A 55 -5.45 31.65 16.37
C ALA A 55 -5.85 30.17 16.59
N VAL A 56 -7.09 29.81 16.26
CA VAL A 56 -7.59 28.43 16.39
C VAL A 56 -6.91 27.50 15.37
N GLU A 57 -6.71 27.96 14.12
CA GLU A 57 -6.02 27.18 13.09
C GLU A 57 -4.54 26.94 13.47
N VAL A 58 -3.82 27.99 13.91
CA VAL A 58 -2.43 27.88 14.38
C VAL A 58 -2.34 26.92 15.58
N LEU A 59 -3.23 27.05 16.56
CA LEU A 59 -3.26 26.14 17.71
C LEU A 59 -3.50 24.69 17.26
N CYS A 60 -4.43 24.46 16.34
CA CYS A 60 -4.70 23.14 15.78
C CYS A 60 -3.44 22.56 15.10
N ILE A 61 -2.75 23.34 14.28
CA ILE A 61 -1.51 22.92 13.60
C ILE A 61 -0.43 22.56 14.63
N VAL A 62 -0.20 23.41 15.63
CA VAL A 62 0.82 23.18 16.67
C VAL A 62 0.51 21.90 17.45
N LEU A 63 -0.74 21.69 17.82
CA LEU A 63 -1.16 20.47 18.53
C LEU A 63 -0.98 19.23 17.65
N CYS A 64 -1.35 19.28 16.38
CA CYS A 64 -1.17 18.17 15.47
C CYS A 64 0.32 17.82 15.27
N ILE A 65 1.19 18.81 15.08
CA ILE A 65 2.64 18.60 14.99
C ILE A 65 3.20 18.02 16.30
N GLY A 66 2.76 18.53 17.45
CA GLY A 66 3.17 18.03 18.75
C GLY A 66 2.79 16.56 18.96
N ILE A 67 1.54 16.20 18.69
CA ILE A 67 1.04 14.81 18.76
C ILE A 67 1.80 13.92 17.78
N TRP A 68 1.99 14.36 16.54
CA TRP A 68 2.73 13.64 15.51
C TRP A 68 4.15 13.31 15.95
N THR A 69 4.88 14.33 16.44
CA THR A 69 6.26 14.18 16.92
C THR A 69 6.33 13.29 18.16
N PHE A 70 5.37 13.41 19.09
CA PHE A 70 5.31 12.57 20.28
C PHE A 70 5.12 11.10 19.92
N ILE A 71 4.17 10.77 19.02
CA ILE A 71 3.92 9.39 18.60
C ILE A 71 5.11 8.85 17.81
N LEU A 72 5.70 9.64 16.91
CA LEU A 72 6.85 9.27 16.09
C LEU A 72 8.04 8.83 16.94
N ASN A 73 8.27 9.50 18.08
CA ASN A 73 9.38 9.20 18.98
C ASN A 73 9.04 8.16 20.06
N SER A 74 7.82 7.62 20.07
CA SER A 74 7.41 6.61 21.03
C SER A 74 8.13 5.28 20.80
N SER A 75 8.34 4.52 21.89
CA SER A 75 8.95 3.18 21.80
C SER A 75 8.13 2.21 20.94
N LEU A 76 6.80 2.40 20.89
CA LEU A 76 5.89 1.59 20.10
C LEU A 76 6.09 1.75 18.58
N MET A 77 6.59 2.91 18.14
CA MET A 77 6.75 3.20 16.71
C MET A 77 8.18 3.00 16.20
N LYS A 78 9.14 2.71 17.08
CA LYS A 78 10.57 2.58 16.70
C LYS A 78 10.80 1.54 15.60
N SER A 79 10.16 0.38 15.68
CA SER A 79 10.28 -0.69 14.68
C SER A 79 9.71 -0.31 13.31
N VAL A 80 8.69 0.55 13.30
CA VAL A 80 8.04 1.04 12.07
C VAL A 80 8.83 2.20 11.45
N VAL A 81 9.17 3.20 12.28
CA VAL A 81 9.76 4.47 11.84
C VAL A 81 11.22 4.33 11.42
N ASN A 82 11.93 3.34 11.96
CA ASN A 82 13.33 3.09 11.63
C ASN A 82 13.54 2.27 10.35
N VAL A 83 12.48 1.72 9.77
CA VAL A 83 12.56 1.09 8.46
C VAL A 83 12.73 2.16 7.40
N ILE A 84 13.79 2.05 6.60
CA ILE A 84 14.08 2.98 5.50
C ILE A 84 13.93 2.23 4.19
N TRP A 85 12.93 2.62 3.42
CA TRP A 85 12.71 2.10 2.08
C TRP A 85 13.56 2.88 1.07
N GLY A 86 14.41 2.18 0.33
CA GLY A 86 15.48 2.77 -0.48
C GLY A 86 15.10 3.22 -1.89
N LYS A 87 13.88 3.66 -2.13
CA LYS A 87 13.47 4.13 -3.46
C LYS A 87 13.54 5.66 -3.51
N ASP A 88 14.49 6.18 -4.28
CA ASP A 88 14.66 7.62 -4.50
C ASP A 88 14.26 7.98 -5.94
N ILE A 89 13.31 8.89 -6.06
CA ILE A 89 12.85 9.46 -7.34
C ILE A 89 13.11 10.96 -7.32
N ASN A 90 13.47 11.52 -8.47
CA ASN A 90 13.65 12.94 -8.61
C ASN A 90 12.36 13.69 -8.24
N PRO A 91 12.40 14.77 -7.44
CA PRO A 91 11.22 15.58 -7.09
C PRO A 91 10.41 16.06 -8.29
N LEU A 92 11.07 16.40 -9.40
CA LEU A 92 10.39 16.83 -10.64
C LEU A 92 9.58 15.68 -11.25
N ASP A 93 10.14 14.47 -11.28
CA ASP A 93 9.43 13.27 -11.76
C ASP A 93 8.23 12.96 -10.87
N SER A 94 8.36 13.17 -9.56
CA SER A 94 7.26 13.01 -8.62
C SER A 94 6.09 13.96 -8.93
N ILE A 95 6.37 15.20 -9.31
CA ILE A 95 5.35 16.18 -9.74
C ILE A 95 4.68 15.73 -11.03
N VAL A 96 5.47 15.24 -12.00
CA VAL A 96 4.95 14.67 -13.25
C VAL A 96 4.05 13.48 -12.97
N HIS A 97 4.43 12.59 -12.05
CA HIS A 97 3.61 11.46 -11.61
C HIS A 97 2.27 11.89 -10.99
N ILE A 98 2.25 12.98 -10.23
CA ILE A 98 1.00 13.55 -9.71
C ILE A 98 0.16 14.13 -10.85
N ALA A 99 0.78 14.89 -11.74
CA ALA A 99 0.10 15.60 -12.81
C ALA A 99 -0.59 14.66 -13.81
N ASN A 100 0.02 13.54 -14.13
CA ASN A 100 -0.50 12.54 -15.07
C ASN A 100 -1.17 11.34 -14.37
N GLN A 101 -1.34 11.42 -13.05
CA GLN A 101 -1.94 10.38 -12.22
C GLN A 101 -1.23 9.02 -12.31
N SER A 102 0.08 9.01 -12.70
CA SER A 102 0.85 7.77 -12.81
C SER A 102 1.43 7.28 -11.48
N PHE A 103 1.53 8.15 -10.49
CA PHE A 103 2.12 7.89 -9.16
C PHE A 103 3.46 7.15 -9.27
N ILE A 104 3.56 5.90 -8.79
CA ILE A 104 4.80 5.11 -8.86
C ILE A 104 4.87 4.27 -10.15
N MET A 105 3.75 4.07 -10.82
CA MET A 105 3.71 3.36 -12.09
C MET A 105 4.03 4.31 -13.24
N ASN A 106 4.92 3.91 -14.15
CA ASN A 106 5.34 4.75 -15.28
C ASN A 106 4.29 4.83 -16.42
N VAL A 107 3.05 4.41 -16.15
CA VAL A 107 1.96 4.41 -17.13
C VAL A 107 0.93 5.48 -16.74
N PRO A 108 0.78 6.55 -17.53
CA PRO A 108 -0.22 7.59 -17.29
C PRO A 108 -1.64 7.08 -17.61
N GLU A 109 -2.60 7.53 -16.81
CA GLU A 109 -4.03 7.26 -17.03
C GLU A 109 -4.71 8.49 -17.65
N ALA A 110 -4.66 8.59 -18.98
CA ALA A 110 -5.05 9.80 -19.71
C ALA A 110 -6.48 10.27 -19.37
N VAL A 111 -7.46 9.36 -19.34
CA VAL A 111 -8.85 9.71 -19.03
C VAL A 111 -8.98 10.17 -17.57
N CYS A 112 -8.42 9.43 -16.64
CA CYS A 112 -8.42 9.82 -15.23
C CYS A 112 -7.69 11.15 -15.03
N THR A 113 -6.60 11.41 -15.75
CA THR A 113 -5.85 12.66 -15.70
C THR A 113 -6.70 13.85 -16.15
N VAL A 114 -7.40 13.73 -17.27
CA VAL A 114 -8.29 14.82 -17.75
C VAL A 114 -9.42 15.08 -16.75
N LEU A 115 -10.11 14.02 -16.30
CA LEU A 115 -11.18 14.16 -15.33
C LEU A 115 -10.69 14.72 -14.00
N PHE A 116 -9.51 14.27 -13.55
CA PHE A 116 -8.84 14.79 -12.36
C PHE A 116 -8.63 16.31 -12.43
N TRP A 117 -8.06 16.83 -13.53
CA TRP A 117 -7.80 18.26 -13.67
C TRP A 117 -9.09 19.08 -13.74
N ILE A 118 -10.14 18.58 -14.43
CA ILE A 118 -11.45 19.24 -14.45
C ILE A 118 -12.01 19.32 -13.00
N GLY A 119 -11.99 18.22 -12.27
CA GLY A 119 -12.49 18.19 -10.89
C GLY A 119 -11.63 18.98 -9.91
N PHE A 120 -10.31 19.05 -10.13
CA PHE A 120 -9.40 19.88 -9.32
C PHE A 120 -9.72 21.36 -9.50
N VAL A 121 -9.88 21.82 -10.74
CA VAL A 121 -10.30 23.22 -11.03
C VAL A 121 -11.67 23.51 -10.41
N HIS A 122 -12.65 22.59 -10.56
CA HIS A 122 -13.94 22.70 -9.89
C HIS A 122 -13.79 22.85 -8.36
N ALA A 123 -12.97 22.00 -7.75
CA ALA A 123 -12.75 22.03 -6.30
C ALA A 123 -12.11 23.34 -5.81
N LEU A 124 -11.25 23.97 -6.61
CA LEU A 124 -10.69 25.29 -6.30
C LEU A 124 -11.75 26.40 -6.38
N LEU A 125 -12.62 26.35 -7.36
CA LEU A 125 -13.63 27.37 -7.61
C LEU A 125 -14.82 27.25 -6.65
N VAL A 126 -15.25 26.04 -6.31
CA VAL A 126 -16.43 25.79 -5.48
C VAL A 126 -16.04 25.66 -4.02
N LYS A 127 -16.43 26.63 -3.19
CA LYS A 127 -16.09 26.70 -1.77
C LYS A 127 -16.36 25.40 -0.98
N LYS A 128 -17.42 24.68 -1.33
CA LYS A 128 -17.87 23.46 -0.65
C LYS A 128 -16.95 22.27 -0.89
N SER A 129 -16.28 22.24 -2.05
CA SER A 129 -15.39 21.18 -2.51
C SER A 129 -13.89 21.52 -2.31
N ARG A 130 -13.58 22.77 -1.94
CA ARG A 130 -12.20 23.30 -1.86
C ARG A 130 -11.29 22.44 -0.98
N TRP A 131 -11.81 21.85 0.06
CA TRP A 131 -11.04 21.00 0.95
C TRP A 131 -10.48 19.73 0.26
N TYR A 132 -11.14 19.22 -0.80
CA TYR A 132 -10.59 18.09 -1.59
C TYR A 132 -9.28 18.50 -2.29
N ALA A 133 -9.25 19.68 -2.92
CA ALA A 133 -8.04 20.19 -3.55
C ALA A 133 -6.94 20.45 -2.49
N CYS A 134 -7.30 20.98 -1.32
CA CYS A 134 -6.35 21.19 -0.23
C CYS A 134 -5.82 19.85 0.32
N SER A 135 -6.66 18.83 0.44
CA SER A 135 -6.22 17.48 0.88
C SER A 135 -5.26 16.88 -0.13
N LEU A 136 -5.54 16.98 -1.44
CA LEU A 136 -4.63 16.53 -2.47
C LEU A 136 -3.27 17.23 -2.37
N LEU A 137 -3.26 18.56 -2.32
CA LEU A 137 -2.01 19.33 -2.22
C LEU A 137 -1.22 18.98 -0.95
N PHE A 138 -1.90 18.78 0.16
CA PHE A 138 -1.28 18.38 1.41
C PHE A 138 -0.64 16.99 1.31
N VAL A 139 -1.36 15.99 0.80
CA VAL A 139 -0.83 14.63 0.61
C VAL A 139 0.27 14.62 -0.45
N SER A 140 0.21 15.50 -1.46
CA SER A 140 1.28 15.65 -2.46
C SER A 140 2.62 16.02 -1.84
N ILE A 141 2.62 16.80 -0.75
CA ILE A 141 3.86 17.11 -0.01
C ILE A 141 4.46 15.83 0.57
N PHE A 142 3.65 14.97 1.18
CA PHE A 142 4.11 13.67 1.70
C PHE A 142 4.64 12.77 0.59
N PHE A 143 3.98 12.78 -0.56
CA PHE A 143 4.38 11.98 -1.72
C PHE A 143 5.72 12.45 -2.28
N VAL A 144 5.86 13.75 -2.60
CA VAL A 144 7.10 14.31 -3.14
C VAL A 144 8.27 14.12 -2.17
N VAL A 145 8.05 14.46 -0.89
CA VAL A 145 9.10 14.34 0.13
C VAL A 145 9.42 12.87 0.41
N GLY A 146 8.42 11.99 0.37
CA GLY A 146 8.61 10.56 0.54
C GLY A 146 9.51 9.92 -0.51
N LEU A 147 9.60 10.53 -1.69
CA LEU A 147 10.46 10.08 -2.79
C LEU A 147 11.84 10.77 -2.81
N MET A 148 12.10 11.73 -1.91
CA MET A 148 13.39 12.42 -1.80
C MET A 148 14.39 11.60 -0.98
N GLY A 149 15.70 11.72 -1.30
CA GLY A 149 16.77 10.97 -0.64
C GLY A 149 17.05 11.32 0.82
N ASN A 150 16.48 12.41 1.37
CA ASN A 150 16.75 12.81 2.76
C ASN A 150 16.01 11.91 3.76
N VAL A 151 16.77 11.06 4.44
CA VAL A 151 16.26 10.03 5.37
C VAL A 151 15.52 10.63 6.56
N ASP A 152 16.00 11.72 7.14
CA ASP A 152 15.38 12.31 8.34
C ASP A 152 14.03 12.95 8.02
N VAL A 153 13.93 13.62 6.86
CA VAL A 153 12.68 14.21 6.41
C VAL A 153 11.67 13.11 6.01
N LYS A 154 12.11 12.05 5.34
CA LYS A 154 11.29 10.87 5.07
C LYS A 154 10.74 10.29 6.37
N ARG A 155 11.61 10.03 7.35
CA ARG A 155 11.23 9.48 8.64
C ARG A 155 10.20 10.36 9.35
N PHE A 156 10.39 11.65 9.36
CA PHE A 156 9.48 12.59 10.01
C PHE A 156 8.10 12.59 9.36
N LEU A 157 8.01 12.66 8.03
CA LEU A 157 6.74 12.79 7.31
C LEU A 157 6.06 11.44 7.06
N ILE A 158 6.80 10.43 6.62
CA ILE A 158 6.22 9.16 6.17
C ILE A 158 6.70 7.95 6.97
N GLY A 159 7.36 8.17 8.13
CA GLY A 159 7.86 7.08 8.98
C GLY A 159 6.78 6.11 9.45
N PHE A 160 5.56 6.58 9.70
CA PHE A 160 4.43 5.71 10.08
C PHE A 160 4.05 4.70 9.01
N TRP A 161 4.53 4.85 7.78
CA TRP A 161 4.33 3.92 6.66
C TRP A 161 5.62 3.25 6.23
N TYR A 162 6.57 3.02 7.17
CA TYR A 162 7.87 2.38 6.92
C TYR A 162 8.74 3.15 5.92
N THR A 163 8.54 4.44 5.77
CA THR A 163 9.09 5.29 4.69
C THR A 163 8.81 4.76 3.27
N ASP A 164 7.75 3.95 3.11
CA ASP A 164 7.39 3.29 1.87
C ASP A 164 6.60 4.24 0.95
N PRO A 165 7.16 4.63 -0.21
CA PRO A 165 6.50 5.53 -1.14
C PRO A 165 5.27 4.92 -1.81
N GLU A 166 5.17 3.59 -1.92
CA GLU A 166 4.02 2.92 -2.53
C GLU A 166 2.76 3.07 -1.68
N ARG A 167 2.92 3.08 -0.37
CA ARG A 167 1.82 3.36 0.56
C ARG A 167 1.32 4.79 0.44
N ILE A 168 2.22 5.75 0.25
CA ILE A 168 1.83 7.15 0.03
C ILE A 168 1.18 7.32 -1.34
N ALA A 169 1.64 6.60 -2.37
CA ALA A 169 0.97 6.56 -3.68
C ALA A 169 -0.48 6.05 -3.57
N ALA A 170 -0.74 5.05 -2.74
CA ALA A 170 -2.10 4.59 -2.48
C ALA A 170 -2.97 5.69 -1.85
N ILE A 171 -2.41 6.49 -0.92
CA ILE A 171 -3.12 7.66 -0.37
C ILE A 171 -3.39 8.71 -1.45
N MET A 172 -2.43 8.95 -2.35
CA MET A 172 -2.63 9.85 -3.48
C MET A 172 -3.78 9.39 -4.37
N CYS A 173 -3.89 8.09 -4.68
CA CYS A 173 -5.03 7.52 -5.42
C CYS A 173 -6.36 7.80 -4.70
N ILE A 174 -6.43 7.54 -3.39
CA ILE A 174 -7.63 7.78 -2.57
C ILE A 174 -8.01 9.28 -2.60
N THR A 175 -7.02 10.15 -2.48
CA THR A 175 -7.23 11.62 -2.45
C THR A 175 -7.64 12.16 -3.82
N SER A 176 -7.16 11.57 -4.91
CA SER A 176 -7.47 11.95 -6.29
C SER A 176 -8.87 11.47 -6.72
N THR A 177 -9.34 10.34 -6.21
CA THR A 177 -10.62 9.73 -6.62
C THR A 177 -11.81 10.68 -6.53
N PRO A 178 -12.05 11.45 -5.46
CA PRO A 178 -13.16 12.42 -5.41
C PRO A 178 -13.08 13.50 -6.49
N LEU A 179 -11.87 13.91 -6.86
CA LEU A 179 -11.64 14.92 -7.90
C LEU A 179 -11.93 14.34 -9.29
N VAL A 180 -11.48 13.11 -9.57
CA VAL A 180 -11.80 12.39 -10.82
C VAL A 180 -13.31 12.22 -10.96
N LEU A 181 -14.00 11.81 -9.89
CA LEU A 181 -15.46 11.67 -9.88
C LEU A 181 -16.17 13.01 -10.11
N GLN A 182 -15.72 14.08 -9.46
CA GLN A 182 -16.27 15.41 -9.67
C GLN A 182 -16.08 15.88 -11.12
N GLY A 183 -14.89 15.68 -11.68
CA GLY A 183 -14.65 16.00 -13.10
C GLY A 183 -15.55 15.21 -14.04
N GLY A 184 -15.77 13.93 -13.76
CA GLY A 184 -16.75 13.11 -14.50
C GLY A 184 -18.16 13.67 -14.42
N CYS A 185 -18.61 14.07 -13.22
CA CYS A 185 -19.91 14.70 -13.04
C CYS A 185 -20.04 16.02 -13.82
N ASP A 186 -18.97 16.82 -13.87
CA ASP A 186 -18.96 18.09 -14.58
C ASP A 186 -19.04 17.88 -16.10
N VAL A 187 -18.28 16.92 -16.63
CA VAL A 187 -18.33 16.53 -18.05
C VAL A 187 -19.73 16.06 -18.42
N VAL A 188 -20.31 15.14 -17.65
CA VAL A 188 -21.69 14.66 -17.87
C VAL A 188 -22.67 15.82 -17.85
N SER A 189 -22.56 16.73 -16.88
CA SER A 189 -23.45 17.88 -16.75
C SER A 189 -23.31 18.82 -17.94
N ALA A 190 -22.10 19.12 -18.41
CA ALA A 190 -21.86 19.95 -19.59
C ALA A 190 -22.48 19.35 -20.85
N VAL A 191 -22.27 18.06 -21.10
CA VAL A 191 -22.86 17.34 -22.24
C VAL A 191 -24.37 17.36 -22.18
N LEU A 192 -24.99 17.16 -21.01
CA LEU A 192 -26.45 17.22 -20.85
C LEU A 192 -26.99 18.62 -21.13
N VAL A 193 -26.31 19.68 -20.72
CA VAL A 193 -26.69 21.07 -21.04
C VAL A 193 -26.65 21.32 -22.56
N VAL A 194 -25.61 20.88 -23.23
CA VAL A 194 -25.49 20.99 -24.68
C VAL A 194 -26.62 20.25 -25.37
N PHE A 195 -26.90 19.02 -24.95
CA PHE A 195 -27.99 18.20 -25.49
C PHE A 195 -29.38 18.85 -25.30
N GLN A 196 -29.61 19.46 -24.12
CA GLN A 196 -30.87 20.18 -23.85
C GLN A 196 -31.01 21.41 -24.76
N LYS A 197 -29.92 22.17 -24.98
CA LYS A 197 -29.91 23.31 -25.90
C LYS A 197 -30.21 22.88 -27.33
N ILE A 198 -29.58 21.81 -27.81
CA ILE A 198 -29.85 21.25 -29.15
C ILE A 198 -31.35 20.83 -29.26
N LYS A 199 -31.86 20.11 -28.24
CA LYS A 199 -33.26 19.70 -28.21
C LYS A 199 -34.23 20.88 -28.20
N GLN A 200 -33.92 21.95 -27.49
CA GLN A 200 -34.70 23.21 -27.50
C GLN A 200 -34.66 23.88 -28.87
N ALA A 201 -33.49 23.95 -29.51
CA ALA A 201 -33.36 24.51 -30.86
C ALA A 201 -34.20 23.73 -31.90
N ILE A 202 -34.15 22.39 -31.83
CA ILE A 202 -34.99 21.55 -32.72
C ILE A 202 -36.48 21.71 -32.44
N ARG A 203 -36.87 21.84 -31.15
CA ARG A 203 -38.30 22.06 -30.81
C ARG A 203 -38.82 23.44 -31.23
N ALA A 204 -37.96 24.46 -31.22
CA ALA A 204 -38.31 25.80 -31.68
C ALA A 204 -38.69 25.84 -33.18
N THR A 205 -38.29 24.81 -33.94
CA THR A 205 -38.59 24.66 -35.35
C THR A 205 -39.83 23.77 -35.63
N GLN A 206 -40.49 23.22 -34.58
CA GLN A 206 -41.69 22.36 -34.74
C GLN A 206 -42.89 22.93 -33.95
N PRO A 207 -44.14 22.82 -34.47
CA PRO A 207 -45.36 23.30 -33.78
C PRO A 207 -45.62 22.46 -32.52
N ILE A 208 -45.99 23.15 -31.42
CA ILE A 208 -46.16 22.64 -30.07
C ILE A 208 -47.32 21.68 -29.97
N LYS A 209 -47.09 20.40 -29.64
CA LYS A 209 -48.11 19.51 -29.05
C LYS A 209 -47.90 19.49 -27.54
N SER A 210 -48.96 19.77 -26.80
CA SER A 210 -48.97 19.78 -25.31
C SER A 210 -48.69 18.36 -24.77
N ASP A 211 -47.63 18.21 -24.05
CA ASP A 211 -47.25 16.95 -23.40
C ASP A 211 -47.28 17.11 -21.87
N ASP A 212 -47.82 16.11 -21.15
CA ASP A 212 -48.05 16.15 -19.71
C ASP A 212 -46.72 16.26 -18.93
N SER A 213 -46.67 17.21 -17.99
CA SER A 213 -45.44 17.58 -17.25
C SER A 213 -44.79 16.46 -16.41
N HIS A 214 -45.57 15.51 -15.90
CA HIS A 214 -45.08 14.36 -15.12
C HIS A 214 -44.33 13.32 -15.96
N THR A 215 -44.80 13.07 -17.18
CA THR A 215 -44.17 12.14 -18.12
C THR A 215 -42.83 12.69 -18.63
N VAL A 216 -42.74 14.01 -18.79
CA VAL A 216 -41.48 14.69 -19.20
C VAL A 216 -40.40 14.61 -18.13
N CYS A 217 -40.76 14.73 -16.85
CA CYS A 217 -39.78 14.66 -15.75
C CYS A 217 -39.17 13.25 -15.63
N ARG A 218 -39.95 12.18 -15.65
CA ARG A 218 -39.54 10.79 -15.61
C ARG A 218 -38.68 10.40 -16.83
N LYS A 219 -39.07 10.85 -18.01
CA LYS A 219 -38.32 10.60 -19.25
C LYS A 219 -36.98 11.29 -19.26
N ASN A 220 -36.84 12.48 -18.68
CA ASN A 220 -35.56 13.19 -18.53
C ASN A 220 -34.65 12.50 -17.52
N TYR A 221 -35.19 11.90 -16.46
CA TYR A 221 -34.37 11.14 -15.48
C TYR A 221 -33.82 9.86 -16.11
N LEU A 222 -34.64 9.07 -16.80
CA LEU A 222 -34.21 7.87 -17.51
C LEU A 222 -33.16 8.19 -18.60
N LEU A 223 -33.35 9.29 -19.33
CA LEU A 223 -32.37 9.73 -20.33
C LEU A 223 -31.02 10.11 -19.71
N LYS A 224 -31.03 10.79 -18.57
CA LYS A 224 -29.82 11.14 -17.83
C LYS A 224 -29.07 9.88 -17.34
N SER A 225 -29.79 8.91 -16.81
CA SER A 225 -29.21 7.65 -16.33
C SER A 225 -28.62 6.81 -17.48
N ALA A 226 -29.37 6.69 -18.59
CA ALA A 226 -28.88 5.99 -19.78
C ALA A 226 -27.64 6.66 -20.37
N PHE A 227 -27.62 7.99 -20.39
CA PHE A 227 -26.46 8.73 -20.88
C PHE A 227 -25.22 8.60 -19.95
N ALA A 228 -25.41 8.59 -18.62
CA ALA A 228 -24.36 8.33 -17.67
C ALA A 228 -23.76 6.93 -17.85
N VAL A 229 -24.62 5.92 -18.07
CA VAL A 229 -24.18 4.55 -18.37
C VAL A 229 -23.41 4.50 -19.70
N LEU A 230 -23.91 5.13 -20.75
CA LEU A 230 -23.22 5.19 -22.05
C LEU A 230 -21.85 5.89 -21.96
N LEU A 231 -21.72 6.94 -21.16
CA LEU A 231 -20.44 7.61 -20.91
C LEU A 231 -19.48 6.79 -20.03
N SER A 232 -20.00 5.88 -19.20
CA SER A 232 -19.14 5.01 -18.40
C SER A 232 -18.42 3.95 -19.26
N ILE A 233 -19.00 3.54 -20.38
CA ILE A 233 -18.42 2.53 -21.29
C ILE A 233 -17.05 2.97 -21.83
N PRO A 234 -16.89 4.16 -22.47
CA PRO A 234 -15.57 4.59 -22.94
C PRO A 234 -14.57 4.84 -21.80
N VAL A 235 -15.04 5.22 -20.59
CA VAL A 235 -14.16 5.34 -19.42
C VAL A 235 -13.66 3.98 -18.99
N VAL A 236 -14.55 2.97 -18.88
CA VAL A 236 -14.16 1.59 -18.55
C VAL A 236 -13.22 1.03 -19.64
N TYR A 237 -13.54 1.28 -20.91
CA TYR A 237 -12.71 0.86 -22.04
C TYR A 237 -11.30 1.50 -21.96
N ALA A 238 -11.22 2.81 -21.67
CA ALA A 238 -9.94 3.51 -21.53
C ALA A 238 -9.14 3.08 -20.31
N LEU A 239 -9.78 2.65 -19.22
CA LEU A 239 -9.09 2.03 -18.07
C LEU A 239 -8.57 0.63 -18.40
N TRP A 240 -9.25 -0.08 -19.31
CA TRP A 240 -8.87 -1.44 -19.73
C TRP A 240 -7.77 -1.44 -20.80
N THR A 241 -7.82 -0.46 -21.70
CA THR A 241 -6.86 -0.38 -22.82
C THR A 241 -5.74 0.60 -22.48
N PRO A 242 -4.47 0.30 -22.85
CA PRO A 242 -3.40 1.26 -22.75
C PRO A 242 -3.64 2.37 -23.77
N VAL A 243 -4.23 3.47 -23.34
CA VAL A 243 -4.36 4.66 -24.18
C VAL A 243 -3.26 5.63 -23.77
N ASP A 244 -2.15 5.58 -24.48
CA ASP A 244 -1.23 6.70 -24.52
C ASP A 244 -1.69 7.63 -25.64
N PRO A 245 -2.25 8.83 -25.33
CA PRO A 245 -2.74 9.76 -26.35
C PRO A 245 -1.63 10.34 -27.21
N LEU A 246 -0.36 10.17 -26.82
CA LEU A 246 0.82 10.66 -27.53
C LEU A 246 1.62 9.55 -28.24
N GLN A 247 1.37 8.28 -27.89
CA GLN A 247 2.04 7.12 -28.49
C GLN A 247 1.01 6.09 -28.95
N LEU A 248 0.46 6.28 -30.11
CA LEU A 248 -0.58 5.44 -30.72
C LEU A 248 -0.18 3.97 -30.99
N GLN A 249 0.96 3.50 -30.51
CA GLN A 249 1.51 2.16 -30.82
C GLN A 249 2.21 1.43 -29.66
N THR A 250 2.01 1.79 -28.40
CA THR A 250 2.60 1.00 -27.32
C THR A 250 1.72 -0.20 -26.99
N HIS A 251 2.28 -1.41 -27.14
CA HIS A 251 1.67 -2.66 -26.67
C HIS A 251 1.81 -2.85 -25.14
N GLU A 252 2.02 -1.77 -24.41
CA GLU A 252 2.16 -1.86 -22.95
C GLU A 252 0.80 -2.05 -22.28
N PRO A 253 0.70 -2.97 -21.31
CA PRO A 253 -0.54 -3.23 -20.62
C PRO A 253 -1.02 -2.00 -19.83
N SER A 254 -2.35 -1.80 -19.74
CA SER A 254 -2.92 -0.77 -18.88
C SER A 254 -2.58 -1.05 -17.41
N ARG A 255 -2.67 -0.02 -16.55
CA ARG A 255 -2.48 -0.20 -15.10
C ARG A 255 -3.40 -1.26 -14.52
N PHE A 256 -4.64 -1.31 -14.97
CA PHE A 256 -5.60 -2.30 -14.53
C PHE A 256 -5.13 -3.72 -14.90
N GLN A 257 -4.63 -3.90 -16.12
CA GLN A 257 -4.04 -5.17 -16.56
C GLN A 257 -2.78 -5.52 -15.78
N ILE A 258 -1.90 -4.54 -15.53
CA ILE A 258 -0.71 -4.74 -14.67
C ILE A 258 -1.16 -5.13 -13.25
N GLY A 259 -2.14 -4.44 -12.68
CA GLY A 259 -2.69 -4.76 -11.36
C GLY A 259 -3.29 -6.17 -11.31
N LEU A 260 -4.07 -6.57 -12.31
CA LEU A 260 -4.60 -7.93 -12.41
C LEU A 260 -3.48 -8.97 -12.56
N TYR A 261 -2.47 -8.70 -13.36
CA TYR A 261 -1.31 -9.57 -13.51
C TYR A 261 -0.58 -9.76 -12.16
N TRP A 262 -0.27 -8.67 -11.45
CA TRP A 262 0.35 -8.74 -10.13
C TRP A 262 -0.52 -9.48 -9.11
N MET A 263 -1.84 -9.26 -9.15
CA MET A 263 -2.78 -10.00 -8.29
C MET A 263 -2.78 -11.49 -8.66
N SER A 264 -2.80 -11.83 -9.94
CA SER A 264 -2.80 -13.22 -10.38
C SER A 264 -1.51 -13.94 -9.96
N GLU A 265 -0.35 -13.31 -10.17
CA GLU A 265 0.94 -13.86 -9.74
C GLU A 265 1.08 -13.98 -8.23
N SER A 266 0.54 -13.00 -7.47
CA SER A 266 0.68 -12.98 -6.01
C SER A 266 -0.32 -13.86 -5.27
N TYR A 267 -1.52 -14.09 -5.83
CA TYR A 267 -2.64 -14.71 -5.12
C TYR A 267 -3.20 -15.99 -5.78
N ILE A 268 -2.68 -16.41 -6.93
CA ILE A 268 -3.08 -17.71 -7.49
C ILE A 268 -2.44 -18.83 -6.66
N PRO A 269 -3.21 -19.82 -6.22
CA PRO A 269 -2.69 -21.03 -5.58
C PRO A 269 -1.94 -21.86 -6.65
N GLN A 270 -0.64 -21.70 -6.72
CA GLN A 270 0.24 -22.56 -7.53
C GLN A 270 1.13 -23.37 -6.59
N ASP A 271 1.56 -24.54 -7.05
CA ASP A 271 2.48 -25.43 -6.32
C ASP A 271 3.86 -24.82 -6.04
N GLN A 272 4.10 -23.60 -6.51
CA GLN A 272 5.36 -22.84 -6.37
C GLN A 272 5.38 -21.89 -5.17
N LYS A 273 4.41 -21.95 -4.26
CA LYS A 273 4.38 -21.06 -3.09
C LYS A 273 5.31 -21.53 -1.97
N THR A 274 5.62 -20.60 -1.09
CA THR A 274 6.58 -20.65 0.02
C THR A 274 6.52 -21.92 0.91
N TYR A 275 5.55 -22.79 0.73
CA TYR A 275 5.42 -24.07 1.41
C TYR A 275 4.43 -24.95 0.63
N SER A 276 4.96 -25.68 -0.33
CA SER A 276 4.22 -26.49 -1.28
C SER A 276 3.71 -27.81 -0.66
N ALA A 277 2.80 -28.48 -1.35
CA ALA A 277 2.31 -29.79 -0.92
C ALA A 277 3.43 -30.85 -0.85
N SER A 278 4.43 -30.78 -1.73
CA SER A 278 5.60 -31.67 -1.71
C SER A 278 6.49 -31.38 -0.50
N GLU A 279 6.69 -30.13 -0.12
CA GLU A 279 7.41 -29.76 1.11
C GLU A 279 6.68 -30.24 2.36
N GLN A 280 5.34 -30.10 2.41
CA GLN A 280 4.54 -30.63 3.51
C GLN A 280 4.66 -32.16 3.64
N ALA A 281 4.64 -32.88 2.52
CA ALA A 281 4.83 -34.33 2.51
C ALA A 281 6.21 -34.73 3.04
N PHE A 282 7.26 -34.00 2.64
CA PHE A 282 8.62 -34.17 3.15
C PHE A 282 8.70 -33.88 4.66
N VAL A 283 8.16 -32.74 5.11
CA VAL A 283 8.17 -32.32 6.52
C VAL A 283 7.45 -33.35 7.42
N LYS A 284 6.38 -33.96 6.97
CA LYS A 284 5.70 -35.05 7.73
C LYS A 284 6.64 -36.21 8.00
N ARG A 285 7.43 -36.63 6.99
CA ARG A 285 8.44 -37.70 7.18
C ARG A 285 9.59 -37.25 8.07
N VAL A 286 10.03 -35.99 7.91
CA VAL A 286 11.02 -35.42 8.83
C VAL A 286 10.53 -35.49 10.26
N LYS A 287 9.28 -35.13 10.51
CA LYS A 287 8.69 -35.17 11.87
C LYS A 287 8.65 -36.59 12.47
N GLU A 288 8.41 -37.61 11.67
CA GLU A 288 8.49 -39.02 12.10
C GLU A 288 9.91 -39.39 12.55
N ILE A 289 10.95 -38.81 11.91
CA ILE A 289 12.36 -39.08 12.24
C ILE A 289 12.82 -38.28 13.48
N VAL A 290 12.49 -36.99 13.53
CA VAL A 290 13.05 -36.07 14.53
C VAL A 290 12.22 -35.98 15.81
N GLY A 291 10.93 -36.37 15.75
CA GLY A 291 9.99 -36.26 16.88
C GLY A 291 9.87 -34.79 17.33
N ASP A 292 10.07 -34.56 18.63
CA ASP A 292 10.02 -33.24 19.25
C ASP A 292 11.37 -32.50 19.29
N SER A 293 12.43 -33.06 18.68
CA SER A 293 13.76 -32.47 18.67
C SER A 293 13.74 -31.10 18.01
N VAL A 294 14.60 -30.20 18.47
CA VAL A 294 14.79 -28.89 17.84
C VAL A 294 15.52 -29.07 16.51
N VAL A 295 14.93 -28.52 15.47
CA VAL A 295 15.44 -28.56 14.10
C VAL A 295 15.86 -27.16 13.68
N LEU A 296 17.15 -26.96 13.37
CA LEU A 296 17.63 -25.72 12.77
C LEU A 296 17.10 -25.61 11.34
N ASN A 297 16.82 -24.41 10.92
CA ASN A 297 16.18 -24.15 9.62
C ASN A 297 16.59 -22.80 9.05
N ASN A 298 16.44 -22.62 7.75
CA ASN A 298 16.51 -21.31 7.12
C ASN A 298 15.08 -20.73 7.01
N PRO A 299 14.73 -19.65 7.74
CA PRO A 299 13.36 -19.15 7.76
C PRO A 299 12.89 -18.57 6.41
N PHE A 300 13.79 -18.46 5.42
CA PHE A 300 13.46 -17.96 4.08
C PHE A 300 13.02 -19.07 3.11
N ASP A 301 13.30 -20.34 3.42
CA ASP A 301 12.99 -21.48 2.55
C ASP A 301 11.61 -22.10 2.75
N GLY A 302 10.76 -21.46 3.53
CA GLY A 302 9.41 -21.96 3.86
C GLY A 302 9.34 -22.80 5.15
N SER A 303 10.47 -23.21 5.71
CA SER A 303 10.51 -24.07 6.92
C SER A 303 9.89 -23.43 8.17
N SER A 304 9.80 -22.09 8.24
CA SER A 304 9.04 -21.41 9.30
C SER A 304 7.56 -21.78 9.28
N LEU A 305 6.99 -22.04 8.09
CA LEU A 305 5.59 -22.47 7.95
C LEU A 305 5.38 -23.91 8.39
N ALA A 306 6.41 -24.75 8.32
CA ALA A 306 6.37 -26.11 8.85
C ALA A 306 6.06 -26.14 10.35
N TYR A 307 6.49 -25.13 11.11
CA TYR A 307 6.10 -24.96 12.51
C TYR A 307 4.60 -24.71 12.66
N ALA A 308 4.08 -23.77 11.89
CA ALA A 308 2.69 -23.32 12.04
C ALA A 308 1.67 -24.33 11.49
N ILE A 309 2.01 -25.04 10.40
CA ILE A 309 1.09 -25.93 9.66
C ILE A 309 1.24 -27.37 10.11
N ASP A 310 2.46 -27.88 10.20
CA ASP A 310 2.74 -29.30 10.49
C ASP A 310 3.28 -29.55 11.91
N GLY A 311 3.50 -28.49 12.69
CA GLY A 311 3.98 -28.56 14.06
C GLY A 311 5.40 -29.12 14.19
N LEU A 312 6.27 -28.90 13.18
CA LEU A 312 7.69 -29.22 13.27
C LEU A 312 8.38 -28.22 14.22
N ASN A 313 9.14 -28.70 15.18
CA ASN A 313 9.82 -27.84 16.17
C ASN A 313 11.05 -27.15 15.58
N VAL A 314 10.83 -26.19 14.66
CA VAL A 314 11.93 -25.42 14.07
C VAL A 314 12.42 -24.31 15.00
N TYR A 315 13.73 -24.05 14.97
CA TYR A 315 14.36 -23.05 15.82
C TYR A 315 14.05 -21.61 15.35
N TYR A 316 14.25 -21.30 14.07
CA TYR A 316 13.95 -19.98 13.50
C TYR A 316 12.52 -19.93 12.99
N LYS A 317 11.59 -19.42 13.85
CA LYS A 317 10.17 -19.27 13.52
C LYS A 317 9.86 -18.02 12.72
N PHE A 318 10.77 -17.01 12.74
CA PHE A 318 10.59 -15.71 12.11
C PHE A 318 11.87 -15.27 11.38
N LYS A 319 11.69 -14.48 10.32
CA LYS A 319 12.79 -13.91 9.51
C LYS A 319 13.54 -12.76 10.21
N TYR A 320 12.92 -12.09 11.17
CA TYR A 320 13.48 -10.94 11.89
C TYR A 320 13.64 -11.27 13.37
N ASN A 321 14.79 -10.93 13.90
CA ASN A 321 15.18 -11.29 15.26
C ASN A 321 15.86 -10.10 15.93
N GLU A 322 15.08 -9.03 16.21
CA GLU A 322 15.61 -7.82 16.86
C GLU A 322 16.20 -8.09 18.24
N ASN A 323 15.73 -9.14 18.92
CA ASN A 323 16.14 -9.55 20.27
C ASN A 323 16.72 -10.96 20.30
N GLU A 324 17.48 -11.35 19.25
CA GLU A 324 18.09 -12.66 19.21
C GLU A 324 19.21 -12.83 20.26
N SER A 325 19.36 -14.05 20.80
CA SER A 325 20.47 -14.37 21.66
C SER A 325 21.80 -14.41 20.90
N PRO A 326 22.96 -14.24 21.58
CA PRO A 326 24.27 -14.38 20.95
C PRO A 326 24.46 -15.73 20.25
N GLU A 327 23.90 -16.81 20.82
CA GLU A 327 23.94 -18.17 20.25
C GLU A 327 23.14 -18.24 18.96
N SER A 328 21.93 -17.68 18.93
CA SER A 328 21.10 -17.59 17.73
C SER A 328 21.83 -16.87 16.61
N ARG A 329 22.43 -15.72 16.92
CA ARG A 329 23.24 -14.96 15.96
C ARG A 329 24.39 -15.78 15.41
N LEU A 330 25.13 -16.45 16.31
CA LEU A 330 26.30 -17.26 15.91
C LEU A 330 25.90 -18.42 14.99
N ILE A 331 24.77 -19.07 15.29
CA ILE A 331 24.23 -20.16 14.47
C ILE A 331 23.87 -19.63 13.06
N ARG A 332 23.09 -18.56 12.95
CA ARG A 332 22.66 -18.07 11.63
C ARG A 332 23.82 -17.52 10.77
N GLU A 333 24.86 -16.99 11.42
CA GLU A 333 26.03 -16.43 10.72
C GLU A 333 27.07 -17.50 10.37
N LYS A 334 27.17 -18.60 11.16
CA LYS A 334 28.30 -19.50 11.10
C LYS A 334 27.99 -20.99 11.23
N LEU A 335 26.75 -21.44 11.16
CA LEU A 335 26.41 -22.87 11.30
C LEU A 335 27.21 -23.75 10.32
N ASN A 336 27.46 -23.27 9.10
CA ASN A 336 28.29 -23.97 8.11
C ASN A 336 29.75 -24.23 8.56
N ARG A 337 30.17 -23.67 9.71
CA ARG A 337 31.48 -23.88 10.33
C ARG A 337 31.40 -24.74 11.58
N VAL A 338 30.29 -25.38 11.84
CA VAL A 338 30.07 -26.18 13.07
C VAL A 338 31.15 -27.23 13.31
N PHE A 339 31.69 -27.81 12.24
CA PHE A 339 32.77 -28.78 12.34
C PHE A 339 34.10 -28.18 12.83
N TYR A 340 34.36 -26.92 12.48
CA TYR A 340 35.67 -26.27 12.73
C TYR A 340 35.68 -25.35 13.93
N GLU A 341 34.55 -24.74 14.29
CA GLU A 341 34.49 -23.72 15.34
C GLU A 341 33.75 -24.27 16.58
N LYS A 342 34.48 -24.47 17.67
CA LYS A 342 33.91 -24.95 18.95
C LYS A 342 32.78 -24.04 19.48
N SER A 343 32.92 -22.72 19.32
CA SER A 343 31.90 -21.77 19.73
C SER A 343 30.56 -22.00 19.03
N VAL A 344 30.60 -22.42 17.75
CA VAL A 344 29.36 -22.77 16.98
C VAL A 344 28.81 -24.09 17.48
N GLN A 345 29.65 -25.10 17.78
CA GLN A 345 29.19 -26.35 18.37
C GLN A 345 28.51 -26.14 19.73
N ASP A 346 29.12 -25.31 20.57
CA ASP A 346 28.56 -24.98 21.89
C ASP A 346 27.23 -24.23 21.77
N ALA A 347 27.11 -23.30 20.79
CA ALA A 347 25.87 -22.60 20.50
C ALA A 347 24.74 -23.58 20.02
N VAL A 348 25.06 -24.51 19.12
CA VAL A 348 24.12 -25.52 18.65
C VAL A 348 23.64 -26.41 19.82
N ARG A 349 24.57 -26.83 20.66
CA ARG A 349 24.23 -27.62 21.86
C ARG A 349 23.38 -26.84 22.85
N SER A 350 23.68 -25.56 23.08
CA SER A 350 22.95 -24.73 24.04
C SER A 350 21.47 -24.53 23.66
N VAL A 351 21.15 -24.51 22.36
CA VAL A 351 19.77 -24.44 21.88
C VAL A 351 19.10 -25.81 21.75
N GLY A 352 19.81 -26.89 22.05
CA GLY A 352 19.28 -28.25 22.00
C GLY A 352 19.01 -28.78 20.58
N ALA A 353 19.61 -28.16 19.57
CA ALA A 353 19.40 -28.56 18.19
C ALA A 353 20.21 -29.80 17.82
N GLN A 354 19.58 -30.73 17.11
CA GLN A 354 20.19 -31.98 16.66
C GLN A 354 20.12 -32.17 15.15
N TYR A 355 19.27 -31.41 14.48
CA TYR A 355 19.01 -31.54 13.05
C TYR A 355 18.99 -30.17 12.37
N PHE A 356 19.27 -30.19 11.06
CA PHE A 356 19.09 -29.06 10.16
C PHE A 356 18.24 -29.50 8.99
N ILE A 357 17.13 -28.75 8.73
CA ILE A 357 16.27 -28.96 7.57
C ILE A 357 16.56 -27.91 6.52
N ARG A 358 16.60 -28.35 5.25
CA ARG A 358 16.66 -27.49 4.09
C ARG A 358 15.47 -27.80 3.19
N LEU A 359 14.62 -26.82 2.95
CA LEU A 359 13.56 -26.86 1.96
C LEU A 359 14.00 -26.14 0.67
N ASN A 360 13.04 -25.85 -0.21
CA ASN A 360 13.35 -25.17 -1.46
C ASN A 360 13.65 -23.69 -1.19
N MET A 361 14.87 -23.25 -1.50
CA MET A 361 15.22 -21.84 -1.41
C MET A 361 14.68 -21.14 -2.65
N TYR A 362 14.07 -19.96 -2.44
CA TYR A 362 13.70 -19.10 -3.57
C TYR A 362 14.93 -18.79 -4.44
N PRO A 363 14.78 -18.83 -5.76
CA PRO A 363 15.81 -18.28 -6.65
C PRO A 363 16.09 -16.82 -6.28
N ASP A 364 17.38 -16.45 -6.26
CA ASP A 364 17.87 -15.12 -5.83
C ASP A 364 17.27 -13.94 -6.61
N ASP A 365 16.65 -14.20 -7.77
CA ASP A 365 16.11 -13.22 -8.69
C ASP A 365 14.67 -12.76 -8.36
N GLN A 366 13.94 -13.48 -7.51
CA GLN A 366 12.54 -13.12 -7.16
C GLN A 366 12.42 -12.00 -6.10
N TYR A 367 13.47 -11.76 -5.30
CA TYR A 367 13.45 -10.71 -4.27
C TYR A 367 14.75 -9.92 -4.22
N PRO A 368 14.95 -8.95 -5.13
CA PRO A 368 16.19 -8.17 -5.21
C PRO A 368 16.53 -7.35 -3.95
N THR A 369 15.61 -7.23 -3.00
CA THR A 369 15.84 -6.58 -1.69
C THR A 369 16.40 -7.53 -0.61
N MET A 370 16.48 -8.83 -0.90
CA MET A 370 16.90 -9.87 0.05
C MET A 370 18.44 -10.06 0.18
N PRO A 371 19.34 -9.66 -0.73
CA PRO A 371 20.78 -9.95 -0.60
C PRO A 371 21.42 -9.50 0.71
N LYS A 372 20.92 -8.40 1.31
CA LYS A 372 21.42 -7.93 2.62
C LYS A 372 20.94 -8.79 3.80
N VAL A 373 19.76 -9.39 3.67
CA VAL A 373 19.19 -10.28 4.68
C VAL A 373 19.82 -11.66 4.56
N GLU A 374 20.08 -12.13 3.34
CA GLU A 374 20.79 -13.38 3.08
C GLU A 374 22.22 -13.34 3.60
N GLY A 375 22.95 -12.24 3.42
CA GLY A 375 24.29 -12.08 4.00
C GLY A 375 24.33 -12.30 5.51
N MET A 376 23.30 -11.92 6.25
CA MET A 376 23.17 -12.17 7.69
C MET A 376 22.83 -13.63 8.03
N TRP A 377 22.38 -14.43 7.07
CA TRP A 377 21.97 -15.83 7.23
C TRP A 377 22.89 -16.80 6.50
N SER A 378 24.03 -16.33 6.05
CA SER A 378 25.01 -17.10 5.27
C SER A 378 25.49 -18.38 5.94
N GLY A 379 25.48 -18.45 7.26
CA GLY A 379 25.83 -19.64 8.03
C GLY A 379 24.87 -20.81 7.82
N LEU A 380 23.64 -20.56 7.38
CA LEU A 380 22.63 -21.60 7.09
C LEU A 380 22.72 -22.16 5.66
N ASN A 381 23.67 -21.67 4.84
CA ASN A 381 23.98 -22.24 3.54
C ASN A 381 24.83 -23.51 3.72
N ILE A 382 24.17 -24.64 3.95
CA ILE A 382 24.81 -25.93 4.14
C ILE A 382 24.86 -26.64 2.79
N GLY A 383 26.10 -26.89 2.29
CA GLY A 383 26.32 -27.69 1.10
C GLY A 383 25.99 -29.15 1.30
N THR A 384 25.89 -29.92 0.21
CA THR A 384 25.52 -31.34 0.25
C THR A 384 26.54 -32.18 1.07
N ASP A 385 27.83 -31.81 0.99
CA ASP A 385 28.93 -32.54 1.64
C ASP A 385 29.58 -31.70 2.74
N ALA A 386 28.80 -30.82 3.38
CA ALA A 386 29.34 -29.93 4.42
C ALA A 386 29.84 -30.75 5.63
N PRO A 387 31.10 -30.56 6.07
CA PRO A 387 31.63 -31.27 7.25
C PRO A 387 30.79 -30.95 8.51
N GLY A 388 30.49 -32.01 9.28
CA GLY A 388 29.68 -31.91 10.49
C GLY A 388 28.18 -32.06 10.24
N PHE A 389 27.75 -32.39 9.01
CA PHE A 389 26.38 -32.69 8.66
C PHE A 389 26.26 -34.08 8.06
N GLU A 390 25.50 -34.95 8.70
CA GLU A 390 25.15 -36.28 8.19
C GLU A 390 23.81 -36.22 7.49
N LEU A 391 23.74 -36.55 6.19
CA LEU A 391 22.48 -36.61 5.43
C LEU A 391 21.62 -37.76 5.94
N VAL A 392 20.42 -37.43 6.46
CA VAL A 392 19.47 -38.41 7.03
C VAL A 392 18.33 -38.73 6.08
N LEU A 393 17.81 -37.71 5.38
CA LEU A 393 16.73 -37.85 4.40
C LEU A 393 16.93 -36.86 3.26
N GLU A 394 16.73 -37.35 2.04
CA GLU A 394 16.78 -36.54 0.81
C GLU A 394 15.62 -36.87 -0.12
N GLU A 395 14.95 -35.82 -0.61
CA GLU A 395 13.88 -35.95 -1.59
C GLU A 395 13.90 -34.76 -2.55
N GLY A 396 14.49 -34.97 -3.70
CA GLY A 396 14.72 -33.90 -4.66
C GLY A 396 15.56 -32.79 -4.04
N PRO A 397 15.07 -31.54 -3.95
CA PRO A 397 15.84 -30.44 -3.37
C PRO A 397 15.79 -30.41 -1.83
N TYR A 398 14.90 -31.18 -1.20
CA TYR A 398 14.68 -31.15 0.24
C TYR A 398 15.64 -32.09 0.97
N LYS A 399 16.22 -31.62 2.07
CA LYS A 399 17.20 -32.39 2.81
C LYS A 399 17.05 -32.22 4.32
N LEU A 400 17.27 -33.30 5.04
CA LEU A 400 17.40 -33.31 6.48
C LEU A 400 18.82 -33.81 6.83
N TYR A 401 19.50 -33.05 7.65
CA TYR A 401 20.82 -33.41 8.17
C TYR A 401 20.76 -33.60 9.67
N ARG A 402 21.61 -34.50 10.19
CA ARG A 402 21.99 -34.55 11.60
C ARG A 402 23.28 -33.75 11.79
N ILE A 403 23.36 -32.96 12.90
CA ILE A 403 24.49 -32.10 13.23
C ILE A 403 25.34 -32.74 14.31
#